data_3ba44683697b3c1b1237ab215037d2dc
#
_entry.id   3ba44683697b3c1b1237ab215037d2dc
#
_cell.length_a   1.000
_cell.length_b   1.000
_cell.length_c   1.000
_cell.angle_alpha   90.00
_cell.angle_beta   90.00
_cell.angle_gamma   90.00
#
_symmetry.space_group_name_H-M   'P 1'
#
loop_
_entity.id
_entity.type
_entity.pdbx_description
1 polymer ?
#
loop_
_entity_poly.entity_id
_entity_poly.type
_entity_poly.pdbx_seq_one_letter_code
_entity_poly.pdbx_strand_id
1 'polypeptide(L)'
;MKTRQVWRAALGLAIIAGSVSGCAGGLSYNHDFDPSANFTALRTYVWAAPPENSRGVNQMIERRVIAAVDQQLATQGYQPASGEPDFAVNFTLTTSEQTDYNTYYTGMGYGGGWYGGGMGSSTTRAYSYTNGTLIVDIFDARSKNLIWRGTVEGTVNEDASPEQREMRIQEAIGGILKSFPSRAK
;
A
#
# COMPACT_ATOMS: atom_id res chain seq x y z
N MET A 1 -33.29 11.73 64.13
CA MET A 1 -32.08 12.36 63.64
C MET A 1 -32.00 11.97 62.16
N LYS A 2 -32.01 12.98 61.25
CA LYS A 2 -32.21 12.79 59.79
C LYS A 2 -30.86 12.72 59.09
N THR A 3 -30.55 11.61 58.43
CA THR A 3 -29.39 11.47 57.56
C THR A 3 -29.74 11.90 56.14
N ARG A 4 -29.10 12.95 55.63
CA ARG A 4 -29.25 13.47 54.29
C ARG A 4 -28.37 12.67 53.32
N GLN A 5 -28.99 11.96 52.37
CA GLN A 5 -28.32 11.36 51.23
C GLN A 5 -28.03 12.44 50.16
N VAL A 6 -26.77 12.65 49.84
CA VAL A 6 -26.32 13.51 48.75
C VAL A 6 -26.08 12.62 47.52
N TRP A 7 -26.96 12.78 46.52
CA TRP A 7 -26.78 12.18 45.20
C TRP A 7 -25.72 12.97 44.42
N ARG A 8 -24.64 12.33 44.13
CA ARG A 8 -23.64 12.82 43.17
C ARG A 8 -24.01 12.31 41.77
N ALA A 9 -24.54 13.20 40.95
CA ALA A 9 -24.71 12.98 39.52
C ALA A 9 -23.35 13.03 38.83
N ALA A 10 -22.84 11.89 38.33
CA ALA A 10 -21.69 11.82 37.47
C ALA A 10 -22.13 12.05 36.02
N LEU A 11 -21.82 13.23 35.48
CA LEU A 11 -21.96 13.52 34.05
C LEU A 11 -20.87 12.74 33.30
N GLY A 12 -21.27 11.68 32.58
CA GLY A 12 -20.42 10.95 31.64
C GLY A 12 -20.26 11.75 30.34
N LEU A 13 -19.08 12.29 30.14
CA LEU A 13 -18.68 12.92 28.88
C LEU A 13 -18.35 11.82 27.88
N ALA A 14 -19.28 11.50 26.97
CA ALA A 14 -19.05 10.59 25.85
C ALA A 14 -18.20 11.31 24.79
N ILE A 15 -16.91 10.98 24.73
CA ILE A 15 -16.04 11.40 23.63
C ILE A 15 -16.37 10.52 22.43
N ILE A 16 -17.09 11.09 21.47
CA ILE A 16 -17.31 10.51 20.14
C ILE A 16 -15.99 10.68 19.38
N ALA A 17 -15.16 9.65 19.35
CA ALA A 17 -14.01 9.56 18.47
C ALA A 17 -14.55 9.39 17.03
N GLY A 18 -14.67 10.49 16.29
CA GLY A 18 -14.99 10.49 14.87
C GLY A 18 -13.88 9.81 14.09
N SER A 19 -14.15 8.61 13.57
CA SER A 19 -13.30 7.93 12.61
C SER A 19 -13.32 8.72 11.31
N VAL A 20 -12.29 9.50 11.05
CA VAL A 20 -12.06 10.10 9.73
C VAL A 20 -11.59 8.97 8.81
N SER A 21 -12.53 8.27 8.18
CA SER A 21 -12.25 7.38 7.06
C SER A 21 -11.89 8.26 5.86
N GLY A 22 -10.62 8.62 5.73
CA GLY A 22 -10.10 9.22 4.52
C GLY A 22 -10.20 8.20 3.40
N CYS A 23 -11.01 8.50 2.37
CA CYS A 23 -10.96 7.83 1.08
C CYS A 23 -9.66 8.22 0.36
N ALA A 24 -8.52 7.76 0.85
CA ALA A 24 -7.31 7.65 0.05
C ALA A 24 -7.51 6.42 -0.84
N GLY A 25 -7.30 6.52 -2.16
CA GLY A 25 -7.38 5.39 -3.09
C GLY A 25 -6.68 4.18 -2.47
N GLY A 26 -7.44 3.10 -2.24
CA GLY A 26 -7.01 1.95 -1.45
C GLY A 26 -5.75 1.31 -2.04
N LEU A 27 -4.80 0.94 -1.18
CA LEU A 27 -3.69 0.08 -1.56
C LEU A 27 -4.18 -1.37 -1.58
N SER A 28 -3.89 -2.07 -2.66
CA SER A 28 -4.15 -3.50 -2.81
C SER A 28 -2.87 -4.27 -2.54
N TYR A 29 -2.91 -5.24 -1.63
CA TYR A 29 -1.75 -6.01 -1.20
C TYR A 29 -1.90 -7.47 -1.59
N ASN A 30 -0.82 -8.06 -2.08
CA ASN A 30 -0.71 -9.48 -2.32
C ASN A 30 0.66 -9.98 -1.88
N HIS A 31 0.78 -11.27 -1.55
CA HIS A 31 2.05 -11.91 -1.25
C HIS A 31 2.03 -13.38 -1.61
N ASP A 32 3.23 -13.92 -1.89
CA ASP A 32 3.47 -15.32 -2.13
C ASP A 32 4.79 -15.74 -1.47
N PHE A 33 4.93 -17.00 -1.12
CA PHE A 33 6.13 -17.50 -0.48
C PHE A 33 6.37 -19.00 -0.77
N ASP A 34 7.64 -19.40 -0.70
CA ASP A 34 8.03 -20.81 -0.79
C ASP A 34 7.76 -21.50 0.56
N PRO A 35 6.80 -22.45 0.63
CA PRO A 35 6.49 -23.16 1.87
C PRO A 35 7.63 -24.06 2.38
N SER A 36 8.63 -24.36 1.55
CA SER A 36 9.82 -25.13 1.95
C SER A 36 10.91 -24.26 2.58
N ALA A 37 10.79 -22.92 2.50
CA ALA A 37 11.78 -21.99 3.04
C ALA A 37 11.76 -21.93 4.58
N ASN A 38 12.94 -21.95 5.18
CA ASN A 38 13.08 -21.85 6.63
C ASN A 38 13.18 -20.40 7.10
N PHE A 39 12.05 -19.68 7.16
CA PHE A 39 12.00 -18.30 7.60
C PHE A 39 12.48 -18.10 9.05
N THR A 40 12.37 -19.10 9.92
CA THR A 40 12.78 -19.00 11.32
C THR A 40 14.30 -18.91 11.50
N ALA A 41 15.06 -19.34 10.51
CA ALA A 41 16.53 -19.26 10.50
C ALA A 41 17.06 -17.87 10.07
N LEU A 42 16.26 -17.09 9.36
CA LEU A 42 16.67 -15.79 8.82
C LEU A 42 16.88 -14.75 9.94
N ARG A 43 18.00 -14.00 9.88
CA ARG A 43 18.38 -12.98 10.85
C ARG A 43 18.90 -11.71 10.21
N THR A 44 19.76 -11.87 9.23
CA THR A 44 20.54 -10.79 8.63
C THR A 44 20.31 -10.72 7.14
N TYR A 45 20.27 -9.49 6.62
CA TYR A 45 20.01 -9.26 5.21
C TYR A 45 21.02 -8.33 4.56
N VAL A 46 21.04 -8.38 3.24
CA VAL A 46 21.76 -7.45 2.37
C VAL A 46 20.79 -6.97 1.27
N TRP A 47 21.01 -5.77 0.79
CA TRP A 47 20.37 -5.33 -0.44
C TRP A 47 21.02 -6.02 -1.63
N ALA A 48 20.24 -6.69 -2.46
CA ALA A 48 20.70 -7.16 -3.76
C ALA A 48 21.03 -5.95 -4.63
N ALA A 49 22.02 -6.10 -5.54
CA ALA A 49 22.27 -5.06 -6.53
C ALA A 49 20.97 -4.77 -7.30
N PRO A 50 20.62 -3.50 -7.52
CA PRO A 50 19.39 -3.16 -8.25
C PRO A 50 19.41 -3.85 -9.60
N PRO A 51 18.30 -4.51 -10.01
CA PRO A 51 18.22 -5.05 -11.35
C PRO A 51 18.38 -3.91 -12.37
N GLU A 52 18.98 -4.22 -13.51
CA GLU A 52 19.20 -3.22 -14.58
C GLU A 52 17.93 -2.49 -15.03
N ASN A 53 16.76 -3.08 -14.78
CA ASN A 53 15.43 -2.54 -15.07
C ASN A 53 14.94 -1.47 -14.08
N SER A 54 15.67 -1.19 -12.99
CA SER A 54 15.40 -0.08 -12.07
C SER A 54 15.82 1.30 -12.63
N ARG A 55 16.30 1.37 -13.85
CA ARG A 55 16.83 2.57 -14.53
C ARG A 55 15.77 3.62 -14.89
N GLY A 56 14.69 3.73 -14.20
CA GLY A 56 13.67 4.77 -14.39
C GLY A 56 13.12 5.33 -13.09
N VAL A 57 13.47 4.73 -11.96
CA VAL A 57 13.01 5.19 -10.66
C VAL A 57 13.82 6.41 -10.24
N ASN A 58 13.12 7.48 -9.87
CA ASN A 58 13.76 8.66 -9.30
C ASN A 58 14.56 8.25 -8.05
N GLN A 59 15.83 8.59 -8.02
CA GLN A 59 16.78 8.26 -6.94
C GLN A 59 16.31 8.66 -5.54
N MET A 60 15.45 9.71 -5.43
CA MET A 60 14.83 10.09 -4.16
C MET A 60 13.76 9.09 -3.71
N ILE A 61 13.00 8.54 -4.64
CA ILE A 61 12.00 7.51 -4.34
C ILE A 61 12.69 6.22 -3.93
N GLU A 62 13.75 5.82 -4.67
CA GLU A 62 14.57 4.65 -4.32
C GLU A 62 15.07 4.72 -2.88
N ARG A 63 15.68 5.84 -2.48
CA ARG A 63 16.16 6.01 -1.11
C ARG A 63 15.07 5.94 -0.05
N ARG A 64 13.87 6.48 -0.34
CA ARG A 64 12.73 6.40 0.56
C ARG A 64 12.24 4.97 0.72
N VAL A 65 12.16 4.22 -0.39
CA VAL A 65 11.76 2.79 -0.35
C VAL A 65 12.76 1.98 0.47
N ILE A 66 14.06 2.14 0.22
CA ILE A 66 15.12 1.48 0.99
C ILE A 66 14.98 1.80 2.48
N ALA A 67 14.87 3.07 2.85
CA ALA A 67 14.74 3.48 4.25
C ALA A 67 13.48 2.90 4.92
N ALA A 68 12.36 2.88 4.22
CA ALA A 68 11.10 2.32 4.73
C ALA A 68 11.20 0.79 4.94
N VAL A 69 11.82 0.07 4.00
CA VAL A 69 12.05 -1.38 4.13
C VAL A 69 13.00 -1.67 5.28
N ASP A 70 14.13 -0.96 5.39
CA ASP A 70 15.10 -1.13 6.48
C ASP A 70 14.44 -0.89 7.84
N GLN A 71 13.65 0.16 7.97
CA GLN A 71 12.90 0.46 9.18
C GLN A 71 11.91 -0.66 9.53
N GLN A 72 11.15 -1.15 8.55
CA GLN A 72 10.16 -2.20 8.77
C GLN A 72 10.82 -3.54 9.13
N LEU A 73 11.90 -3.93 8.45
CA LEU A 73 12.66 -5.14 8.78
C LEU A 73 13.27 -5.04 10.18
N ALA A 74 13.79 -3.88 10.57
CA ALA A 74 14.30 -3.66 11.93
C ALA A 74 13.22 -3.84 13.00
N THR A 75 11.99 -3.33 12.78
CA THR A 75 10.86 -3.55 13.71
C THR A 75 10.47 -5.02 13.82
N GLN A 76 10.72 -5.82 12.78
CA GLN A 76 10.47 -7.25 12.75
C GLN A 76 11.63 -8.09 13.32
N GLY A 77 12.74 -7.43 13.74
CA GLY A 77 13.88 -8.07 14.39
C GLY A 77 14.97 -8.55 13.43
N TYR A 78 14.95 -8.08 12.18
CA TYR A 78 16.00 -8.32 11.20
C TYR A 78 17.06 -7.22 11.25
N GLN A 79 18.30 -7.52 10.88
CA GLN A 79 19.42 -6.59 10.90
C GLN A 79 20.22 -6.64 9.59
N PRO A 80 20.80 -5.52 9.15
CA PRO A 80 21.78 -5.55 8.06
C PRO A 80 22.96 -6.46 8.42
N ALA A 81 23.40 -7.25 7.45
CA ALA A 81 24.52 -8.17 7.63
C ALA A 81 25.86 -7.44 7.73
N SER A 82 26.69 -7.84 8.70
CA SER A 82 28.09 -7.42 8.78
C SER A 82 29.05 -8.47 8.18
N GLY A 83 28.54 -9.59 7.72
CA GLY A 83 29.25 -10.72 7.13
C GLY A 83 28.34 -11.43 6.11
N GLU A 84 28.34 -12.76 6.11
CA GLU A 84 27.42 -13.51 5.23
C GLU A 84 25.96 -13.27 5.61
N PRO A 85 25.13 -12.79 4.68
CA PRO A 85 23.71 -12.58 4.92
C PRO A 85 22.93 -13.89 4.89
N ASP A 86 21.80 -13.93 5.58
CA ASP A 86 20.87 -15.07 5.46
C ASP A 86 19.94 -14.88 4.25
N PHE A 87 19.60 -13.65 3.93
CA PHE A 87 18.74 -13.35 2.77
C PHE A 87 19.15 -12.05 2.09
N ALA A 88 18.71 -11.89 0.84
CA ALA A 88 18.86 -10.67 0.07
C ALA A 88 17.49 -10.06 -0.22
N VAL A 89 17.41 -8.74 -0.15
CA VAL A 89 16.20 -7.96 -0.43
C VAL A 89 16.38 -7.22 -1.73
N ASN A 90 15.36 -7.22 -2.57
CA ASN A 90 15.26 -6.39 -3.76
C ASN A 90 13.90 -5.74 -3.84
N PHE A 91 13.77 -4.65 -4.59
CA PHE A 91 12.47 -4.10 -4.94
C PHE A 91 12.41 -3.70 -6.41
N THR A 92 11.20 -3.71 -6.94
CA THR A 92 10.89 -3.22 -8.28
C THR A 92 9.71 -2.26 -8.19
N LEU A 93 9.85 -1.07 -8.76
CA LEU A 93 8.77 -0.10 -8.86
C LEU A 93 8.45 0.15 -10.33
N THR A 94 7.19 -0.03 -10.70
CA THR A 94 6.68 0.25 -12.05
C THR A 94 5.47 1.16 -11.97
N THR A 95 5.27 1.96 -13.01
CA THR A 95 4.08 2.78 -13.18
C THR A 95 3.44 2.48 -14.53
N SER A 96 2.10 2.50 -14.58
CA SER A 96 1.32 2.36 -15.81
C SER A 96 0.20 3.38 -15.83
N GLU A 97 0.03 4.05 -16.97
CA GLU A 97 -1.14 4.92 -17.18
C GLU A 97 -2.34 4.04 -17.53
N GLN A 98 -3.45 4.33 -16.89
CA GLN A 98 -4.74 3.71 -17.18
C GLN A 98 -5.75 4.81 -17.51
N THR A 99 -6.62 4.53 -18.48
CA THR A 99 -7.70 5.43 -18.88
C THR A 99 -9.02 4.72 -18.73
N ASP A 100 -9.86 5.20 -17.82
CA ASP A 100 -11.22 4.73 -17.64
C ASP A 100 -12.21 5.61 -18.42
N TYR A 101 -13.14 4.97 -19.12
CA TYR A 101 -14.20 5.62 -19.87
C TYR A 101 -15.53 5.46 -19.13
N ASN A 102 -16.05 6.55 -18.58
CA ASN A 102 -17.38 6.58 -18.01
C ASN A 102 -18.37 7.18 -19.02
N THR A 103 -19.31 6.36 -19.49
CA THR A 103 -20.37 6.81 -20.39
C THR A 103 -21.65 7.00 -19.60
N TYR A 104 -22.12 8.25 -19.52
CA TYR A 104 -23.40 8.60 -18.92
C TYR A 104 -24.45 8.72 -20.02
N TYR A 105 -25.49 7.89 -19.94
CA TYR A 105 -26.66 8.01 -20.79
C TYR A 105 -27.68 8.90 -20.07
N THR A 106 -27.88 10.11 -20.54
CA THR A 106 -29.02 10.93 -20.15
C THR A 106 -30.17 10.67 -21.09
N GLY A 107 -30.89 9.57 -20.84
CA GLY A 107 -32.13 9.24 -21.49
C GLY A 107 -33.28 9.53 -20.54
N MET A 108 -33.88 10.71 -20.58
CA MET A 108 -35.16 10.96 -19.96
C MET A 108 -36.26 10.55 -20.92
N GLY A 109 -36.60 9.28 -20.89
CA GLY A 109 -37.73 8.72 -21.64
C GLY A 109 -38.94 8.54 -20.73
N TYR A 110 -39.64 9.61 -20.42
CA TYR A 110 -41.06 9.54 -19.99
C TYR A 110 -41.90 10.31 -21.02
N GLY A 111 -42.64 9.59 -21.83
CA GLY A 111 -43.59 10.19 -22.74
C GLY A 111 -43.94 9.28 -23.88
N GLY A 112 -45.02 8.52 -23.73
CA GLY A 112 -45.63 7.77 -24.81
C GLY A 112 -46.10 8.72 -25.91
N GLY A 113 -45.63 8.45 -27.12
CA GLY A 113 -46.08 9.13 -28.32
C GLY A 113 -45.48 8.43 -29.54
N TRP A 114 -46.31 7.94 -30.41
CA TRP A 114 -46.01 7.19 -31.65
C TRP A 114 -45.12 7.92 -32.67
N TYR A 115 -44.79 9.17 -32.46
CA TYR A 115 -43.91 9.94 -33.35
C TYR A 115 -42.91 10.78 -32.49
N GLY A 116 -41.67 10.36 -32.47
CA GLY A 116 -40.61 11.18 -31.88
C GLY A 116 -39.36 10.36 -31.60
N GLY A 117 -38.41 10.37 -32.51
CA GLY A 117 -37.05 9.89 -32.28
C GLY A 117 -36.39 10.69 -31.17
N GLY A 118 -36.38 10.16 -29.97
CA GLY A 118 -35.63 10.76 -28.85
C GLY A 118 -34.14 10.60 -29.12
N MET A 119 -33.45 11.68 -29.45
CA MET A 119 -31.98 11.73 -29.46
C MET A 119 -31.51 11.68 -28.01
N GLY A 120 -31.18 10.47 -27.51
CA GLY A 120 -30.43 10.33 -26.27
C GLY A 120 -29.00 10.80 -26.51
N SER A 121 -28.54 11.79 -25.74
CA SER A 121 -27.15 12.18 -25.77
C SER A 121 -26.36 11.30 -24.79
N SER A 122 -25.31 10.65 -25.27
CA SER A 122 -24.33 9.98 -24.43
C SER A 122 -23.11 10.88 -24.29
N THR A 123 -22.67 11.14 -23.08
CA THR A 123 -21.43 11.84 -22.81
C THR A 123 -20.44 10.86 -22.22
N THR A 124 -19.36 10.59 -22.96
CA THR A 124 -18.25 9.79 -22.46
C THR A 124 -17.17 10.71 -21.92
N ARG A 125 -16.77 10.51 -20.67
CA ARG A 125 -15.62 11.17 -20.05
C ARG A 125 -14.52 10.15 -19.87
N ALA A 126 -13.33 10.49 -20.34
CA ALA A 126 -12.12 9.74 -20.11
C ALA A 126 -11.43 10.32 -18.85
N TYR A 127 -11.06 9.44 -17.93
CA TYR A 127 -10.25 9.79 -16.76
C TYR A 127 -8.97 8.99 -16.83
N SER A 128 -7.82 9.67 -16.99
CA SER A 128 -6.51 9.04 -16.94
C SER A 128 -5.96 9.13 -15.53
N TYR A 129 -5.40 8.03 -15.04
CA TYR A 129 -4.71 7.96 -13.76
C TYR A 129 -3.50 7.04 -13.86
N THR A 130 -2.48 7.33 -13.08
CA THR A 130 -1.25 6.54 -13.02
C THR A 130 -1.38 5.53 -11.89
N ASN A 131 -1.27 4.24 -12.20
CA ASN A 131 -1.13 3.18 -11.22
C ASN A 131 0.35 2.87 -11.00
N GLY A 132 0.72 2.76 -9.71
CA GLY A 132 2.02 2.29 -9.28
C GLY A 132 1.93 0.87 -8.73
N THR A 133 2.90 0.04 -9.09
CA THR A 133 3.10 -1.30 -8.51
C THR A 133 4.48 -1.35 -7.89
N LEU A 134 4.52 -1.63 -6.58
CA LEU A 134 5.76 -1.87 -5.85
C LEU A 134 5.82 -3.35 -5.45
N ILE A 135 6.91 -4.00 -5.82
CA ILE A 135 7.20 -5.40 -5.50
C ILE A 135 8.42 -5.42 -4.59
N VAL A 136 8.37 -6.19 -3.51
CA VAL A 136 9.52 -6.50 -2.65
C VAL A 136 9.77 -7.99 -2.73
N ASP A 137 10.98 -8.35 -3.11
CA ASP A 137 11.45 -9.71 -3.28
C ASP A 137 12.49 -10.06 -2.22
N ILE A 138 12.36 -11.23 -1.63
CA ILE A 138 13.30 -11.78 -0.66
C ILE A 138 13.83 -13.10 -1.19
N PHE A 139 15.16 -13.16 -1.31
CA PHE A 139 15.89 -14.33 -1.80
C PHE A 139 16.69 -14.94 -0.67
N ASP A 140 16.72 -16.26 -0.58
CA ASP A 140 17.69 -16.96 0.25
C ASP A 140 19.12 -16.67 -0.24
N ALA A 141 19.99 -16.22 0.66
CA ALA A 141 21.31 -15.74 0.26
C ALA A 141 22.24 -16.84 -0.25
N ARG A 142 22.00 -18.11 0.16
CA ARG A 142 22.82 -19.26 -0.21
C ARG A 142 22.39 -19.87 -1.54
N SER A 143 21.09 -20.22 -1.64
CA SER A 143 20.54 -20.85 -2.83
C SER A 143 20.22 -19.86 -3.96
N LYS A 144 20.12 -18.57 -3.64
CA LYS A 144 19.66 -17.50 -4.55
C LYS A 144 18.21 -17.66 -5.04
N ASN A 145 17.47 -18.54 -4.42
CA ASN A 145 16.06 -18.75 -4.76
C ASN A 145 15.20 -17.64 -4.17
N LEU A 146 14.17 -17.21 -4.90
CA LEU A 146 13.12 -16.37 -4.38
C LEU A 146 12.33 -17.19 -3.34
N ILE A 147 12.27 -16.70 -2.11
CA ILE A 147 11.56 -17.37 -1.01
C ILE A 147 10.32 -16.61 -0.57
N TRP A 148 10.22 -15.31 -0.86
CA TRP A 148 9.05 -14.54 -0.56
C TRP A 148 8.95 -13.33 -1.50
N ARG A 149 7.72 -13.01 -1.90
CA ARG A 149 7.37 -11.83 -2.70
C ARG A 149 6.16 -11.15 -2.12
N GLY A 150 6.24 -9.86 -1.91
CA GLY A 150 5.11 -9.01 -1.59
C GLY A 150 4.90 -7.96 -2.67
N THR A 151 3.63 -7.68 -2.97
CA THR A 151 3.24 -6.70 -3.99
C THR A 151 2.21 -5.74 -3.41
N VAL A 152 2.33 -4.46 -3.75
CA VAL A 152 1.29 -3.47 -3.51
C VAL A 152 1.02 -2.68 -4.78
N GLU A 153 -0.26 -2.45 -5.03
CA GLU A 153 -0.74 -1.64 -6.14
C GLU A 153 -1.60 -0.50 -5.62
N GLY A 154 -1.53 0.64 -6.28
CA GLY A 154 -2.36 1.80 -5.96
C GLY A 154 -2.15 2.97 -6.88
N THR A 155 -3.10 3.90 -6.86
CA THR A 155 -3.01 5.12 -7.66
C THR A 155 -1.91 6.04 -7.13
N VAL A 156 -1.09 6.55 -8.04
CA VAL A 156 -0.03 7.53 -7.76
C VAL A 156 -0.61 8.93 -7.86
N ASN A 157 -0.43 9.72 -6.80
CA ASN A 157 -0.70 11.15 -6.86
C ASN A 157 0.59 11.87 -7.27
N GLU A 158 0.65 12.33 -8.52
CA GLU A 158 1.81 13.02 -9.07
C GLU A 158 2.04 14.40 -8.44
N ASP A 159 0.97 15.04 -7.95
CA ASP A 159 1.00 16.35 -7.28
C ASP A 159 1.25 16.25 -5.76
N ALA A 160 1.51 15.05 -5.23
CA ALA A 160 1.74 14.84 -3.81
C ALA A 160 2.99 15.59 -3.34
N SER A 161 2.92 16.19 -2.13
CA SER A 161 4.08 16.80 -1.49
C SER A 161 5.14 15.73 -1.14
N PRO A 162 6.41 16.13 -0.90
CA PRO A 162 7.44 15.19 -0.45
C PRO A 162 7.04 14.39 0.78
N GLU A 163 6.35 15.01 1.75
CA GLU A 163 5.89 14.39 2.99
C GLU A 163 4.76 13.38 2.73
N GLN A 164 3.84 13.71 1.83
CA GLN A 164 2.76 12.81 1.42
C GLN A 164 3.30 11.57 0.71
N ARG A 165 4.31 11.76 -0.15
CA ARG A 165 5.01 10.64 -0.82
C ARG A 165 5.72 9.74 0.18
N GLU A 166 6.39 10.33 1.18
CA GLU A 166 7.03 9.59 2.25
C GLU A 166 6.04 8.74 3.03
N MET A 167 4.94 9.35 3.51
CA MET A 167 3.88 8.63 4.23
C MET A 167 3.28 7.50 3.40
N ARG A 168 3.06 7.73 2.10
CA ARG A 168 2.49 6.71 1.21
C ARG A 168 3.42 5.53 1.00
N ILE A 169 4.74 5.78 0.86
CA ILE A 169 5.76 4.73 0.75
C ILE A 169 5.82 3.93 2.05
N GLN A 170 5.80 4.59 3.20
CA GLN A 170 5.80 3.93 4.51
C GLN A 170 4.57 3.04 4.71
N GLU A 171 3.37 3.54 4.35
CA GLU A 171 2.14 2.77 4.37
C GLU A 171 2.24 1.54 3.47
N ALA A 172 2.71 1.71 2.23
CA ALA A 172 2.86 0.65 1.25
C ALA A 172 3.82 -0.45 1.75
N ILE A 173 5.01 -0.07 2.19
CA ILE A 173 6.02 -1.00 2.69
C ILE A 173 5.55 -1.70 3.98
N GLY A 174 4.95 -0.96 4.91
CA GLY A 174 4.39 -1.53 6.14
C GLY A 174 3.32 -2.58 5.84
N GLY A 175 2.45 -2.31 4.86
CA GLY A 175 1.42 -3.24 4.41
C GLY A 175 1.98 -4.49 3.72
N ILE A 176 2.96 -4.34 2.83
CA ILE A 176 3.64 -5.46 2.16
C ILE A 176 4.30 -6.38 3.19
N LEU A 177 5.20 -5.81 4.01
CA LEU A 177 6.04 -6.59 4.92
C LEU A 177 5.29 -7.10 6.15
N LYS A 178 4.05 -6.68 6.38
CA LYS A 178 3.20 -7.23 7.45
C LYS A 178 3.00 -8.74 7.33
N SER A 179 2.97 -9.25 6.08
CA SER A 179 2.83 -10.69 5.79
C SER A 179 4.17 -11.45 5.76
N PHE A 180 5.32 -10.74 5.79
CA PHE A 180 6.62 -11.37 5.97
C PHE A 180 6.79 -11.83 7.42
N PRO A 181 7.26 -13.06 7.68
CA PRO A 181 7.36 -13.60 9.03
C PRO A 181 8.18 -12.73 9.96
N SER A 182 7.60 -12.28 11.08
CA SER A 182 8.30 -11.47 12.09
C SER A 182 9.06 -12.34 13.07
N ARG A 183 10.23 -11.88 13.50
CA ARG A 183 11.03 -12.47 14.56
C ARG A 183 10.83 -11.79 15.92
N ALA A 184 10.33 -10.55 15.91
CA ALA A 184 9.99 -9.85 17.13
C ALA A 184 8.78 -10.54 17.80
N LYS A 185 9.03 -11.23 18.90
CA LYS A 185 8.03 -11.72 19.86
C LYS A 185 8.23 -11.00 21.18
#